data_f89e3d7fee5bf667bc9ff9131add7346
#
_entry.id   f89e3d7fee5bf667bc9ff9131add7346
#
_cell.length_a   1.000
_cell.length_b   1.000
_cell.length_c   1.000
_cell.angle_alpha   90.00
_cell.angle_beta   90.00
_cell.angle_gamma   90.00
#
_symmetry.space_group_name_H-M   'P 1'
#
loop_
_entity.id
_entity.type
_entity.pdbx_description
1 polymer ?
#
loop_
_entity_poly.entity_id
_entity_poly.type
_entity_poly.pdbx_seq_one_letter_code
_entity_poly.pdbx_strand_id
1 'polypeptide(L)'
;LFQDIKTIAQDFCFEQGLEVHSHICSYLESLLERIPYPVKYEEEWNILELLKAYGVELAEESDSLCEKLFNYIKLVSQVCGIRIIITVNIKQYLTEEQIYELYKLAMYGKIQLVLVEFNMFSKIFDCEEVYILDNDSCIITY
;
A
#
# COMPACT_ATOMS: atom_id res chain seq x y z
N LEU A 1 2.35 1.14 4.61
CA LEU A 1 1.83 0.08 5.48
C LEU A 1 2.21 0.28 6.95
N PHE A 2 3.50 0.15 7.33
CA PHE A 2 3.90 0.21 8.75
C PHE A 2 3.56 1.56 9.40
N GLN A 3 3.74 2.66 8.69
CA GLN A 3 3.39 3.98 9.21
C GLN A 3 1.88 4.13 9.42
N ASP A 4 1.08 3.59 8.53
CA ASP A 4 -0.38 3.63 8.62
C ASP A 4 -0.89 2.75 9.76
N ILE A 5 -0.32 1.54 9.93
CA ILE A 5 -0.62 0.69 11.09
C ILE A 5 -0.25 1.40 12.39
N LYS A 6 0.89 2.12 12.42
CA LYS A 6 1.27 2.93 13.59
C LYS A 6 0.22 3.98 13.92
N THR A 7 -0.28 4.71 12.92
CA THR A 7 -1.34 5.71 13.10
C THR A 7 -2.63 5.06 13.61
N ILE A 8 -3.05 3.95 13.00
CA ILE A 8 -4.24 3.20 13.45
C ILE A 8 -4.08 2.71 14.90
N ALA A 9 -2.90 2.19 15.25
CA ALA A 9 -2.63 1.72 16.60
C ALA A 9 -2.69 2.87 17.63
N GLN A 10 -2.24 4.08 17.25
CA GLN A 10 -2.29 5.25 18.12
C GLN A 10 -3.70 5.83 18.26
N ASP A 11 -4.47 5.87 17.18
CA ASP A 11 -5.78 6.53 17.15
C ASP A 11 -6.93 5.64 17.65
N PHE A 12 -6.86 4.34 17.37
CA PHE A 12 -8.00 3.43 17.62
C PHE A 12 -7.69 2.28 18.58
N CYS A 13 -6.42 1.90 18.77
CA CYS A 13 -6.02 0.73 19.54
C CYS A 13 -5.04 1.09 20.67
N PHE A 14 -4.96 2.34 21.08
CA PHE A 14 -3.96 2.80 22.04
C PHE A 14 -4.05 2.08 23.39
N GLU A 15 -5.24 1.98 23.98
CA GLU A 15 -5.45 1.31 25.27
C GLU A 15 -5.10 -0.18 25.20
N GLN A 16 -5.51 -0.87 24.11
CA GLN A 16 -5.18 -2.27 23.90
C GLN A 16 -3.66 -2.47 23.71
N GLY A 17 -3.01 -1.53 23.03
CA GLY A 17 -1.56 -1.53 22.88
C GLY A 17 -0.82 -1.43 24.21
N LEU A 18 -1.27 -0.56 25.10
CA LEU A 18 -0.71 -0.42 26.45
C LEU A 18 -0.92 -1.68 27.30
N GLU A 19 -2.07 -2.32 27.20
CA GLU A 19 -2.36 -3.58 27.90
C GLU A 19 -1.43 -4.71 27.42
N VAL A 20 -1.28 -4.87 26.12
CA VAL A 20 -0.36 -5.84 25.53
C VAL A 20 1.09 -5.56 25.95
N HIS A 21 1.51 -4.31 25.91
CA HIS A 21 2.84 -3.90 26.36
C HIS A 21 3.09 -4.27 27.84
N SER A 22 2.15 -3.95 28.72
CA SER A 22 2.23 -4.32 30.15
C SER A 22 2.40 -5.83 30.34
N HIS A 23 1.65 -6.65 29.59
CA HIS A 23 1.78 -8.10 29.64
C HIS A 23 3.15 -8.60 29.14
N ILE A 24 3.68 -7.99 28.07
CA ILE A 24 5.01 -8.31 27.56
C ILE A 24 6.08 -7.98 28.59
N CYS A 25 6.03 -6.80 29.20
CA CYS A 25 6.98 -6.41 30.25
C CYS A 25 6.95 -7.39 31.44
N SER A 26 5.77 -7.70 31.95
CA SER A 26 5.61 -8.66 33.06
C SER A 26 6.14 -10.04 32.69
N TYR A 27 5.94 -10.49 31.45
CA TYR A 27 6.50 -11.76 30.98
C TYR A 27 8.02 -11.72 30.91
N LEU A 28 8.60 -10.63 30.37
CA LEU A 28 10.05 -10.45 30.32
C LEU A 28 10.66 -10.41 31.70
N GLU A 29 10.08 -9.68 32.65
CA GLU A 29 10.53 -9.64 34.04
C GLU A 29 10.59 -11.04 34.64
N SER A 30 9.51 -11.81 34.51
CA SER A 30 9.45 -13.20 35.04
C SER A 30 10.44 -14.16 34.39
N LEU A 31 10.84 -13.91 33.13
CA LEU A 31 11.91 -14.65 32.46
C LEU A 31 13.28 -14.23 32.97
N LEU A 32 13.53 -12.92 33.09
CA LEU A 32 14.82 -12.34 33.43
C LEU A 32 15.22 -12.62 34.90
N GLU A 33 14.22 -12.70 35.80
CA GLU A 33 14.46 -13.15 37.19
C GLU A 33 15.12 -14.50 37.31
N ARG A 34 15.01 -15.36 36.30
CA ARG A 34 15.61 -16.71 36.26
C ARG A 34 17.03 -16.73 35.72
N ILE A 35 17.50 -15.58 35.24
CA ILE A 35 18.83 -15.45 34.62
C ILE A 35 19.85 -15.01 35.70
N PRO A 36 20.98 -15.72 35.90
CA PRO A 36 21.88 -15.44 37.00
C PRO A 36 22.86 -14.27 36.77
N TYR A 37 22.59 -13.41 35.80
CA TYR A 37 23.41 -12.24 35.47
C TYR A 37 22.52 -11.07 35.07
N PRO A 38 22.98 -9.81 35.23
CA PRO A 38 22.17 -8.63 34.97
C PRO A 38 21.88 -8.51 33.47
N VAL A 39 20.61 -8.41 33.12
CA VAL A 39 20.10 -8.18 31.77
C VAL A 39 19.27 -6.89 31.78
N LYS A 40 19.34 -6.14 30.71
CA LYS A 40 18.51 -4.96 30.48
C LYS A 40 17.68 -5.17 29.24
N TYR A 41 16.49 -4.63 29.22
CA TYR A 41 15.63 -4.56 28.04
C TYR A 41 15.06 -3.13 27.91
N GLU A 42 14.55 -2.80 26.72
CA GLU A 42 13.94 -1.51 26.43
C GLU A 42 12.47 -1.55 26.82
N GLU A 43 12.06 -0.61 27.67
CA GLU A 43 10.68 -0.53 28.20
C GLU A 43 9.76 0.34 27.34
N GLU A 44 10.31 0.97 26.30
CA GLU A 44 9.51 1.80 25.40
C GLU A 44 8.63 0.98 24.46
N TRP A 45 7.34 1.30 24.42
CA TRP A 45 6.40 0.68 23.49
C TRP A 45 6.69 1.07 22.05
N ASN A 46 7.04 0.11 21.22
CA ASN A 46 7.28 0.30 19.81
C ASN A 46 6.51 -0.72 18.97
N ILE A 47 5.34 -0.29 18.46
CA ILE A 47 4.48 -1.13 17.63
C ILE A 47 5.18 -1.62 16.37
N LEU A 48 6.11 -0.83 15.78
CA LEU A 48 6.81 -1.22 14.56
C LEU A 48 7.76 -2.39 14.79
N GLU A 49 8.38 -2.47 15.96
CA GLU A 49 9.23 -3.59 16.33
C GLU A 49 8.43 -4.84 16.64
N LEU A 50 7.28 -4.68 17.30
CA LEU A 50 6.34 -5.78 17.49
C LEU A 50 5.90 -6.38 16.14
N LEU A 51 5.49 -5.55 15.19
CA LEU A 51 5.09 -6.00 13.85
C LEU A 51 6.23 -6.75 13.13
N LYS A 52 7.46 -6.26 13.25
CA LYS A 52 8.63 -6.94 12.68
C LYS A 52 8.90 -8.29 13.38
N ALA A 53 8.79 -8.34 14.71
CA ALA A 53 9.01 -9.56 15.47
C ALA A 53 8.01 -10.67 15.10
N TYR A 54 6.76 -10.28 14.73
CA TYR A 54 5.73 -11.21 14.27
C TYR A 54 5.74 -11.42 12.74
N GLY A 55 6.70 -10.83 12.01
CA GLY A 55 6.82 -10.99 10.56
C GLY A 55 5.59 -10.46 9.80
N VAL A 56 4.98 -9.37 10.30
CA VAL A 56 3.80 -8.78 9.64
C VAL A 56 4.22 -8.15 8.32
N GLU A 57 3.69 -8.69 7.24
CA GLU A 57 3.91 -8.24 5.87
C GLU A 57 2.61 -8.28 5.07
N LEU A 58 2.61 -7.65 3.91
CA LEU A 58 1.46 -7.75 3.00
C LEU A 58 1.34 -9.20 2.51
N ALA A 59 0.16 -9.79 2.71
CA ALA A 59 -0.14 -11.08 2.11
C ALA A 59 -0.22 -10.93 0.59
N GLU A 60 0.60 -11.68 -0.14
CA GLU A 60 0.46 -11.81 -1.59
C GLU A 60 -0.60 -12.89 -1.88
N GLU A 61 -1.86 -12.45 -2.05
CA GLU A 61 -2.99 -13.36 -2.25
C GLU A 61 -3.18 -13.82 -3.70
N SER A 62 -2.37 -13.31 -4.65
CA SER A 62 -2.63 -13.53 -6.08
C SER A 62 -1.35 -13.66 -6.90
N ASP A 63 -1.37 -14.61 -7.85
CA ASP A 63 -0.33 -14.78 -8.87
C ASP A 63 -0.54 -13.85 -10.08
N SER A 64 -1.72 -13.24 -10.22
CA SER A 64 -2.06 -12.35 -11.31
C SER A 64 -1.49 -10.95 -11.11
N LEU A 65 -0.74 -10.45 -12.11
CA LEU A 65 -0.24 -9.07 -12.10
C LEU A 65 -1.38 -8.05 -11.94
N CYS A 66 -2.51 -8.31 -12.58
CA CYS A 66 -3.69 -7.45 -12.54
C CYS A 66 -4.24 -7.33 -11.12
N GLU A 67 -4.41 -8.45 -10.43
CA GLU A 67 -4.90 -8.46 -9.04
C GLU A 67 -3.91 -7.81 -8.08
N LYS A 68 -2.60 -8.08 -8.24
CA LYS A 68 -1.55 -7.39 -7.45
C LYS A 68 -1.62 -5.87 -7.65
N LEU A 69 -1.78 -5.41 -8.88
CA LEU A 69 -1.94 -3.99 -9.19
C LEU A 69 -3.19 -3.41 -8.54
N PHE A 70 -4.33 -4.08 -8.63
CA PHE A 70 -5.59 -3.63 -8.06
C PHE A 70 -5.52 -3.55 -6.54
N ASN A 71 -4.94 -4.55 -5.89
CA ASN A 71 -4.75 -4.58 -4.45
C ASN A 71 -3.79 -3.47 -4.00
N TYR A 72 -2.71 -3.24 -4.74
CA TYR A 72 -1.79 -2.14 -4.48
C TYR A 72 -2.48 -0.77 -4.59
N ILE A 73 -3.24 -0.54 -5.67
CA ILE A 73 -3.98 0.72 -5.85
C ILE A 73 -4.98 0.96 -4.73
N LYS A 74 -5.75 -0.08 -4.32
CA LYS A 74 -6.66 0.01 -3.18
C LYS A 74 -5.92 0.37 -1.89
N LEU A 75 -4.81 -0.33 -1.63
CA LEU A 75 -4.01 -0.09 -0.43
C LEU A 75 -3.52 1.36 -0.38
N VAL A 76 -2.82 1.84 -1.42
CA VAL A 76 -2.22 3.19 -1.41
C VAL A 76 -3.27 4.30 -1.39
N SER A 77 -4.44 4.07 -1.96
CA SER A 77 -5.53 5.05 -1.96
C SER A 77 -6.29 5.09 -0.64
N GLN A 78 -6.57 3.94 -0.03
CA GLN A 78 -7.38 3.84 1.18
C GLN A 78 -6.56 4.07 2.45
N VAL A 79 -5.35 3.54 2.49
CA VAL A 79 -4.48 3.60 3.67
C VAL A 79 -3.57 4.82 3.63
N CYS A 80 -2.91 5.08 2.48
CA CYS A 80 -1.95 6.19 2.36
C CYS A 80 -2.59 7.49 1.87
N GLY A 81 -3.87 7.48 1.51
CA GLY A 81 -4.58 8.66 1.03
C GLY A 81 -4.09 9.18 -0.34
N ILE A 82 -3.35 8.38 -1.09
CA ILE A 82 -2.83 8.75 -2.41
C ILE A 82 -3.98 8.87 -3.40
N ARG A 83 -4.03 9.99 -4.12
CA ARG A 83 -5.10 10.32 -5.08
C ARG A 83 -4.65 10.36 -6.53
N ILE A 84 -3.34 10.40 -6.78
CA ILE A 84 -2.77 10.41 -8.13
C ILE A 84 -1.82 9.22 -8.23
N ILE A 85 -2.06 8.38 -9.23
CA ILE A 85 -1.22 7.21 -9.52
C ILE A 85 -0.75 7.31 -10.97
N ILE A 86 0.55 7.26 -11.16
CA ILE A 86 1.19 7.31 -12.47
C ILE A 86 1.72 5.92 -12.78
N THR A 87 1.36 5.38 -13.94
CA THR A 87 1.88 4.10 -14.44
C THR A 87 2.56 4.30 -15.78
N VAL A 88 3.49 3.41 -16.09
CA VAL A 88 4.24 3.44 -17.36
C VAL A 88 4.05 2.11 -18.08
N ASN A 89 3.57 2.18 -19.32
CA ASN A 89 3.35 1.03 -20.21
C ASN A 89 2.43 -0.06 -19.63
N ILE A 90 1.48 0.31 -18.78
CA ILE A 90 0.63 -0.69 -18.11
C ILE A 90 -0.36 -1.36 -19.06
N LYS A 91 -0.82 -0.65 -20.10
CA LYS A 91 -1.81 -1.17 -21.06
C LYS A 91 -1.31 -2.39 -21.84
N GLN A 92 0.01 -2.54 -22.04
CA GLN A 92 0.56 -3.72 -22.72
C GLN A 92 0.48 -5.02 -21.89
N TYR A 93 0.25 -4.93 -20.59
CA TYR A 93 0.17 -6.07 -19.69
C TYR A 93 -1.25 -6.43 -19.27
N LEU A 94 -2.23 -5.62 -19.64
CA LEU A 94 -3.64 -5.78 -19.25
C LEU A 94 -4.50 -6.02 -20.50
N THR A 95 -5.52 -6.85 -20.36
CA THR A 95 -6.58 -6.96 -21.36
C THR A 95 -7.49 -5.73 -21.33
N GLU A 96 -8.30 -5.53 -22.37
CA GLU A 96 -9.26 -4.41 -22.41
C GLU A 96 -10.24 -4.46 -21.23
N GLU A 97 -10.71 -5.66 -20.83
CA GLU A 97 -11.59 -5.85 -19.70
C GLU A 97 -10.88 -5.45 -18.38
N GLN A 98 -9.61 -5.82 -18.23
CA GLN A 98 -8.80 -5.47 -17.06
C GLN A 98 -8.52 -3.97 -17.00
N ILE A 99 -8.27 -3.31 -18.12
CA ILE A 99 -8.13 -1.85 -18.19
C ILE A 99 -9.44 -1.18 -17.76
N TYR A 100 -10.57 -1.67 -18.24
CA TYR A 100 -11.87 -1.13 -17.85
C TYR A 100 -12.15 -1.28 -16.34
N GLU A 101 -11.83 -2.44 -15.77
CA GLU A 101 -11.94 -2.65 -14.32
C GLU A 101 -10.98 -1.74 -13.53
N LEU A 102 -9.78 -1.48 -14.03
CA LEU A 102 -8.84 -0.52 -13.46
C LEU A 102 -9.43 0.91 -13.42
N TYR A 103 -10.09 1.32 -14.50
CA TYR A 103 -10.74 2.63 -14.55
C TYR A 103 -11.92 2.73 -13.58
N LYS A 104 -12.74 1.69 -13.49
CA LYS A 104 -13.81 1.64 -12.48
C LYS A 104 -13.24 1.78 -11.06
N LEU A 105 -12.17 1.04 -10.76
CA LEU A 105 -11.51 1.10 -9.46
C LEU A 105 -11.04 2.54 -9.15
N ALA A 106 -10.42 3.21 -10.13
CA ALA A 106 -9.97 4.57 -9.98
C ALA A 106 -11.14 5.55 -9.75
N MET A 107 -12.21 5.42 -10.52
CA MET A 107 -13.41 6.25 -10.37
C MET A 107 -14.06 6.08 -8.99
N TYR A 108 -14.28 4.84 -8.54
CA TYR A 108 -14.84 4.55 -7.22
C TYR A 108 -13.93 5.03 -6.08
N GLY A 109 -12.61 4.86 -6.25
CA GLY A 109 -11.60 5.33 -5.29
C GLY A 109 -11.35 6.83 -5.32
N LYS A 110 -11.94 7.57 -6.27
CA LYS A 110 -11.64 8.98 -6.55
C LYS A 110 -10.14 9.20 -6.76
N ILE A 111 -9.53 8.32 -7.55
CA ILE A 111 -8.11 8.31 -7.88
C ILE A 111 -7.96 8.84 -9.31
N GLN A 112 -7.05 9.77 -9.52
CA GLN A 112 -6.62 10.18 -10.83
C GLN A 112 -5.51 9.23 -11.32
N LEU A 113 -5.78 8.49 -12.40
CA LEU A 113 -4.78 7.68 -13.08
C LEU A 113 -4.12 8.49 -14.19
N VAL A 114 -2.81 8.45 -14.25
CA VAL A 114 -2.00 8.99 -15.35
C VAL A 114 -1.26 7.81 -15.98
N LEU A 115 -1.63 7.47 -17.20
CA LEU A 115 -1.04 6.36 -17.95
C LEU A 115 -0.05 6.93 -18.97
N VAL A 116 1.22 6.67 -18.78
CA VAL A 116 2.27 7.05 -19.71
C VAL A 116 2.59 5.83 -20.58
N GLU A 117 2.21 5.90 -21.85
CA GLU A 117 2.33 4.78 -22.78
C GLU A 117 3.24 5.18 -23.95
N PHE A 118 4.14 4.27 -24.35
CA PHE A 118 5.03 4.53 -25.51
C PHE A 118 4.37 4.21 -26.84
N ASN A 119 3.30 3.41 -26.83
CA ASN A 119 2.58 3.04 -28.03
C ASN A 119 1.17 3.61 -28.02
N MET A 120 0.70 4.05 -29.17
CA MET A 120 -0.68 4.41 -29.35
C MET A 120 -1.55 3.16 -29.38
N PHE A 121 -2.58 3.11 -28.56
CA PHE A 121 -3.55 2.02 -28.54
C PHE A 121 -4.72 2.34 -29.47
N SER A 122 -5.21 1.32 -30.17
CA SER A 122 -6.32 1.47 -31.13
C SER A 122 -7.65 1.79 -30.49
N LYS A 123 -7.80 1.45 -29.21
CA LYS A 123 -9.02 1.71 -28.44
C LYS A 123 -8.76 2.75 -27.36
N ILE A 124 -9.51 3.83 -27.42
CA ILE A 124 -9.60 4.87 -26.42
C ILE A 124 -10.96 4.68 -25.72
N PHE A 125 -10.98 4.70 -24.39
CA PHE A 125 -12.20 4.60 -23.60
C PHE A 125 -12.79 5.99 -23.37
N ASP A 126 -14.11 6.10 -23.27
CA ASP A 126 -14.84 7.38 -23.10
C ASP A 126 -14.42 8.18 -21.84
N CYS A 127 -13.77 7.52 -20.89
CA CYS A 127 -13.28 8.14 -19.65
C CYS A 127 -11.81 8.57 -19.73
N GLU A 128 -11.16 8.44 -20.90
CA GLU A 128 -9.77 8.85 -21.11
C GLU A 128 -9.71 10.24 -21.76
N GLU A 129 -8.83 11.09 -21.23
CA GLU A 129 -8.30 12.23 -21.95
C GLU A 129 -6.92 11.86 -22.48
N VAL A 130 -6.75 11.90 -23.81
CA VAL A 130 -5.51 11.43 -24.44
C VAL A 130 -4.69 12.61 -24.94
N TYR A 131 -3.44 12.64 -24.51
CA TYR A 131 -2.43 13.60 -24.95
C TYR A 131 -1.32 12.84 -25.68
N ILE A 132 -1.10 13.15 -26.93
CA ILE A 132 -0.03 12.55 -27.73
C ILE A 132 1.09 13.58 -27.87
N LEU A 133 2.29 13.18 -27.47
CA LEU A 133 3.51 13.92 -27.72
C LEU A 133 4.15 13.34 -28.99
N ASP A 134 4.18 14.10 -30.06
CA ASP A 134 4.80 13.68 -31.32
C ASP A 134 6.33 13.87 -31.30
N ASN A 135 6.98 13.46 -32.40
CA ASN A 135 8.43 13.56 -32.55
C ASN A 135 8.94 15.02 -32.57
N ASP A 136 8.08 15.97 -32.91
CA ASP A 136 8.39 17.40 -32.95
C ASP A 136 8.07 18.09 -31.61
N SER A 137 7.80 17.31 -30.56
CA SER A 137 7.41 17.77 -29.23
C SER A 137 6.13 18.60 -29.21
N CYS A 138 5.25 18.40 -30.18
CA CYS A 138 3.91 19.00 -30.20
C CYS A 138 2.93 18.10 -29.46
N ILE A 139 2.00 18.70 -28.70
CA ILE A 139 0.94 17.99 -27.96
C ILE A 139 -0.31 18.00 -28.82
N ILE A 140 -0.82 16.82 -29.12
CA ILE A 140 -2.12 16.61 -29.80
C ILE A 140 -3.09 16.04 -28.77
N THR A 141 -4.26 16.64 -28.63
CA THR A 141 -5.32 16.18 -27.70
C THR A 141 -6.46 15.54 -28.49
N TYR A 142 -6.98 14.42 -27.95
CA TYR A 142 -8.15 13.72 -28.47
C TYR A 142 -9.22 13.61 -27.38
#